data_5091aa818b0ccdd3d5607369f816db1e
#
_entry.id   5091aa818b0ccdd3d5607369f816db1e
#
_cell.length_a   1.000
_cell.length_b   1.000
_cell.length_c   1.000
_cell.angle_alpha   90.00
_cell.angle_beta   90.00
_cell.angle_gamma   90.00
#
_symmetry.space_group_name_H-M   'P 1'
#
loop_
_entity.id
_entity.type
_entity.pdbx_description
1 polymer ?
#
loop_
_entity_poly.entity_id
_entity_poly.type
_entity_poly.pdbx_seq_one_letter_code
_entity_poly.pdbx_strand_id
1 'polypeptide(L)'
;MSAGEPFILLDDARSEGAVDAHLFESPRQVFVARTPDEVEPLLVQADAARRENGGTLAGYIAYEAGLALEPRLFPFAAGRTGADGPLAWFALFGSAQTIAAAEVPQWLAHRSHSGQASIGPLDPQISTGAYLAAFERLQEAIRAGDIYQANLTFRLAGAARGDPVALYAAIRPAAQAGYGGLVFDGSHWLLSFSPELFFACAGRAAKVKPMKGTRPRGRTIEEDVGLAGELAGSVKDKAENLMIVDLMRNDLSRVAEAGSVRVEDLVAIESYPTVHQMVSTVRAELQPGKGAMDV
;
A
#
# COMPACT_ATOMS: atom_id res chain seq x y z
N MET A 1 -2.54 -24.13 -18.93
CA MET A 1 -3.51 -23.60 -17.96
C MET A 1 -4.23 -22.46 -18.66
N SER A 2 -5.55 -22.49 -18.77
CA SER A 2 -6.32 -21.34 -19.27
C SER A 2 -5.99 -20.16 -18.35
N ALA A 3 -5.52 -19.05 -18.92
CA ALA A 3 -5.33 -17.83 -18.16
C ALA A 3 -6.71 -17.47 -17.53
N GLY A 4 -6.80 -17.47 -16.21
CA GLY A 4 -8.02 -17.08 -15.53
C GLY A 4 -8.34 -15.62 -15.84
N GLU A 5 -9.59 -15.24 -15.70
CA GLU A 5 -9.98 -13.83 -15.80
C GLU A 5 -9.34 -13.01 -14.66
N PRO A 6 -8.86 -11.78 -14.93
CA PRO A 6 -8.35 -10.89 -13.88
C PRO A 6 -9.40 -10.61 -12.83
N PHE A 7 -8.98 -10.58 -11.55
CA PHE A 7 -9.82 -10.20 -10.44
C PHE A 7 -9.03 -9.52 -9.33
N ILE A 8 -9.71 -8.80 -8.46
CA ILE A 8 -9.13 -8.16 -7.28
C ILE A 8 -10.05 -8.42 -6.08
N LEU A 9 -9.46 -8.89 -4.99
CA LEU A 9 -10.08 -8.90 -3.66
C LEU A 9 -9.35 -7.86 -2.81
N LEU A 10 -10.06 -6.84 -2.32
CA LEU A 10 -9.58 -5.94 -1.27
C LEU A 10 -10.16 -6.42 0.05
N ASP A 11 -9.30 -6.66 1.03
CA ASP A 11 -9.61 -7.43 2.23
C ASP A 11 -9.10 -6.75 3.51
N ASP A 12 -9.88 -6.82 4.55
CA ASP A 12 -9.50 -6.44 5.90
C ASP A 12 -9.43 -7.72 6.77
N ALA A 13 -8.22 -8.12 7.11
CA ALA A 13 -7.94 -9.36 7.84
C ALA A 13 -7.84 -9.18 9.37
N ARG A 14 -8.18 -8.00 9.90
CA ARG A 14 -8.13 -7.75 11.35
C ARG A 14 -9.10 -8.68 12.08
N SER A 15 -8.72 -9.08 13.28
CA SER A 15 -9.56 -9.94 14.14
C SER A 15 -10.75 -9.18 14.73
N GLU A 16 -10.60 -7.85 14.91
CA GLU A 16 -11.63 -6.97 15.45
C GLU A 16 -11.79 -5.72 14.58
N GLY A 17 -13.01 -5.29 14.36
CA GLY A 17 -13.33 -4.10 13.60
C GLY A 17 -13.02 -4.21 12.10
N ALA A 18 -12.86 -5.43 11.57
CA ALA A 18 -12.68 -5.64 10.14
C ALA A 18 -13.91 -5.15 9.36
N VAL A 19 -13.66 -4.48 8.24
CA VAL A 19 -14.71 -4.10 7.29
C VAL A 19 -14.87 -5.18 6.23
N ASP A 20 -16.05 -5.21 5.60
CA ASP A 20 -16.36 -6.17 4.54
C ASP A 20 -15.41 -6.01 3.36
N ALA A 21 -15.06 -7.13 2.75
CA ALA A 21 -14.18 -7.17 1.59
C ALA A 21 -14.92 -6.78 0.31
N HIS A 22 -14.16 -6.24 -0.65
CA HIS A 22 -14.65 -5.91 -1.97
C HIS A 22 -14.00 -6.81 -3.02
N LEU A 23 -14.81 -7.58 -3.73
CA LEU A 23 -14.41 -8.43 -4.84
C LEU A 23 -14.79 -7.77 -6.17
N PHE A 24 -13.83 -7.65 -7.07
CA PHE A 24 -13.97 -7.15 -8.43
C PHE A 24 -13.65 -8.27 -9.41
N GLU A 25 -14.59 -8.62 -10.25
CA GLU A 25 -14.47 -9.67 -11.28
C GLU A 25 -15.04 -9.19 -12.60
N SER A 26 -14.68 -9.87 -13.68
CA SER A 26 -15.16 -9.57 -15.04
C SER A 26 -14.94 -8.11 -15.46
N PRO A 27 -13.68 -7.71 -15.64
CA PRO A 27 -13.35 -6.35 -16.04
C PRO A 27 -13.93 -6.02 -17.42
N ARG A 28 -14.53 -4.83 -17.55
CA ARG A 28 -15.04 -4.31 -18.83
C ARG A 28 -13.89 -3.81 -19.73
N GLN A 29 -12.85 -3.28 -19.11
CA GLN A 29 -11.68 -2.73 -19.78
C GLN A 29 -10.46 -2.82 -18.87
N VAL A 30 -9.29 -3.07 -19.45
CA VAL A 30 -8.00 -3.16 -18.73
C VAL A 30 -7.05 -2.13 -19.30
N PHE A 31 -6.30 -1.46 -18.41
CA PHE A 31 -5.28 -0.46 -18.71
C PHE A 31 -3.96 -0.94 -18.12
N VAL A 32 -2.89 -0.95 -18.93
CA VAL A 32 -1.58 -1.47 -18.53
C VAL A 32 -0.49 -0.50 -18.96
N ALA A 33 0.35 -0.08 -18.03
CA ALA A 33 1.58 0.66 -18.30
C ALA A 33 2.79 -0.21 -17.95
N ARG A 34 3.67 -0.42 -18.91
CA ARG A 34 4.90 -1.20 -18.75
C ARG A 34 6.15 -0.36 -18.79
N THR A 35 6.05 0.82 -19.38
CA THR A 35 7.13 1.80 -19.50
C THR A 35 6.78 3.09 -18.77
N PRO A 36 7.77 3.88 -18.32
CA PRO A 36 7.50 5.11 -17.57
C PRO A 36 6.62 6.12 -18.31
N ASP A 37 6.78 6.23 -19.62
CA ASP A 37 6.02 7.15 -20.47
C ASP A 37 4.54 6.75 -20.65
N GLU A 38 4.19 5.51 -20.33
CA GLU A 38 2.80 5.02 -20.37
C GLU A 38 2.03 5.29 -19.07
N VAL A 39 2.69 5.60 -17.94
CA VAL A 39 2.06 5.66 -16.61
C VAL A 39 1.03 6.79 -16.53
N GLU A 40 1.43 8.04 -16.82
CA GLU A 40 0.51 9.18 -16.76
C GLU A 40 -0.62 9.06 -17.80
N PRO A 41 -0.38 8.73 -19.08
CA PRO A 41 -1.44 8.47 -20.04
C PRO A 41 -2.43 7.39 -19.60
N LEU A 42 -1.96 6.31 -18.97
CA LEU A 42 -2.83 5.26 -18.43
C LEU A 42 -3.78 5.81 -17.37
N LEU A 43 -3.28 6.56 -16.40
CA LEU A 43 -4.09 7.12 -15.32
C LEU A 43 -5.19 8.04 -15.87
N VAL A 44 -4.83 8.89 -16.83
CA VAL A 44 -5.78 9.79 -17.53
C VAL A 44 -6.85 9.00 -18.28
N GLN A 45 -6.46 7.98 -19.06
CA GLN A 45 -7.38 7.16 -19.83
C GLN A 45 -8.31 6.34 -18.93
N ALA A 46 -7.79 5.78 -17.84
CA ALA A 46 -8.57 4.99 -16.90
C ALA A 46 -9.65 5.86 -16.20
N ASP A 47 -9.28 7.07 -15.75
CA ASP A 47 -10.25 7.97 -15.12
C ASP A 47 -11.28 8.50 -16.13
N ALA A 48 -10.89 8.82 -17.35
CA ALA A 48 -11.81 9.20 -18.42
C ALA A 48 -12.82 8.07 -18.70
N ALA A 49 -12.36 6.84 -18.87
CA ALA A 49 -13.24 5.70 -19.09
C ALA A 49 -14.23 5.48 -17.93
N ARG A 50 -13.78 5.66 -16.67
CA ARG A 50 -14.63 5.58 -15.49
C ARG A 50 -15.71 6.68 -15.49
N ARG A 51 -15.34 7.92 -15.85
CA ARG A 51 -16.29 9.04 -15.92
C ARG A 51 -17.33 8.87 -17.01
N GLU A 52 -16.92 8.35 -18.16
CA GLU A 52 -17.80 8.14 -19.33
C GLU A 52 -18.73 6.94 -19.16
N ASN A 53 -18.21 5.81 -18.65
CA ASN A 53 -18.94 4.54 -18.64
C ASN A 53 -19.48 4.16 -17.26
N GLY A 54 -19.19 4.97 -16.23
CA GLY A 54 -19.48 4.59 -14.85
C GLY A 54 -18.65 3.37 -14.41
N GLY A 55 -18.96 2.84 -13.22
CA GLY A 55 -18.26 1.70 -12.64
C GLY A 55 -17.14 2.11 -11.71
N THR A 56 -16.28 1.14 -11.36
CA THR A 56 -15.19 1.30 -10.39
C THR A 56 -13.88 0.87 -11.02
N LEU A 57 -12.86 1.72 -10.90
CA LEU A 57 -11.49 1.34 -11.18
C LEU A 57 -10.89 0.64 -9.95
N ALA A 58 -10.27 -0.50 -10.17
CA ALA A 58 -9.43 -1.17 -9.19
C ALA A 58 -8.14 -1.65 -9.87
N GLY A 59 -7.03 -1.69 -9.11
CA GLY A 59 -5.73 -2.01 -9.69
C GLY A 59 -4.59 -1.79 -8.72
N TYR A 60 -3.39 -1.63 -9.28
CA TYR A 60 -2.18 -1.33 -8.51
C TYR A 60 -1.24 -0.42 -9.30
N ILE A 61 -0.38 0.26 -8.55
CA ILE A 61 0.73 1.06 -9.06
C ILE A 61 2.01 0.54 -8.40
N ALA A 62 3.01 0.16 -9.18
CA ALA A 62 4.31 -0.22 -8.66
C ALA A 62 5.05 1.02 -8.10
N TYR A 63 5.92 0.80 -7.12
CA TYR A 63 6.72 1.88 -6.52
C TYR A 63 7.52 2.67 -7.57
N GLU A 64 8.07 1.97 -8.55
CA GLU A 64 8.87 2.54 -9.64
C GLU A 64 8.08 3.48 -10.57
N ALA A 65 6.77 3.37 -10.62
CA ALA A 65 5.92 4.29 -11.37
C ALA A 65 5.98 5.73 -10.82
N GLY A 66 6.29 5.90 -9.53
CA GLY A 66 6.51 7.21 -8.92
C GLY A 66 7.62 8.01 -9.59
N LEU A 67 8.63 7.35 -10.16
CA LEU A 67 9.69 8.01 -10.92
C LEU A 67 9.15 8.63 -12.23
N ALA A 68 8.08 8.09 -12.80
CA ALA A 68 7.44 8.61 -14.00
C ALA A 68 6.51 9.80 -13.71
N LEU A 69 5.95 9.86 -12.51
CA LEU A 69 4.99 10.90 -12.10
C LEU A 69 5.65 12.20 -11.61
N GLU A 70 6.95 12.17 -11.28
CA GLU A 70 7.70 13.35 -10.87
C GLU A 70 8.69 13.76 -11.98
N PRO A 71 8.52 14.92 -12.65
CA PRO A 71 9.35 15.34 -13.78
C PRO A 71 10.86 15.35 -13.48
N ARG A 72 11.25 15.65 -12.24
CA ARG A 72 12.66 15.65 -11.80
C ARG A 72 13.25 14.26 -11.70
N LEU A 73 12.41 13.26 -11.47
CA LEU A 73 12.81 11.85 -11.31
C LEU A 73 12.69 11.05 -12.61
N PHE A 74 11.96 11.56 -13.59
CA PHE A 74 11.73 10.88 -14.87
C PHE A 74 13.03 10.41 -15.57
N PRO A 75 14.14 11.19 -15.60
CA PRO A 75 15.40 10.71 -16.18
C PRO A 75 15.96 9.46 -15.51
N PHE A 76 15.61 9.19 -14.26
CA PHE A 76 16.02 7.99 -13.51
C PHE A 76 15.08 6.81 -13.70
N ALA A 77 13.94 7.00 -14.34
CA ALA A 77 12.97 5.96 -14.63
C ALA A 77 13.41 5.06 -15.80
N ALA A 78 14.30 5.54 -16.67
CA ALA A 78 14.81 4.78 -17.79
C ALA A 78 15.49 3.47 -17.31
N GLY A 79 15.06 2.32 -17.83
CA GLY A 79 15.51 1.00 -17.41
C GLY A 79 14.86 0.46 -16.13
N ARG A 80 14.02 1.23 -15.44
CA ARG A 80 13.16 0.79 -14.34
C ARG A 80 11.81 0.34 -14.89
N THR A 81 11.84 -0.60 -15.83
CA THR A 81 10.63 -1.28 -16.25
C THR A 81 10.23 -2.26 -15.16
N GLY A 82 8.93 -2.47 -14.96
CA GLY A 82 8.43 -3.49 -14.05
C GLY A 82 8.90 -4.87 -14.51
N ALA A 83 10.13 -5.23 -14.18
CA ALA A 83 10.79 -6.44 -14.66
C ALA A 83 9.98 -7.70 -14.35
N ASP A 84 9.22 -7.65 -13.26
CA ASP A 84 8.38 -8.75 -12.78
C ASP A 84 6.87 -8.47 -12.98
N GLY A 85 6.50 -7.34 -13.60
CA GLY A 85 5.10 -6.95 -13.83
C GLY A 85 4.96 -5.53 -14.39
N PRO A 86 3.75 -5.07 -14.67
CA PRO A 86 3.47 -3.69 -15.09
C PRO A 86 3.87 -2.67 -14.01
N LEU A 87 4.22 -1.44 -14.47
CA LEU A 87 4.37 -0.28 -13.58
C LEU A 87 3.02 0.20 -13.02
N ALA A 88 1.96 0.09 -13.81
CA ALA A 88 0.61 0.28 -13.36
C ALA A 88 -0.34 -0.65 -14.11
N TRP A 89 -1.31 -1.18 -13.39
CA TRP A 89 -2.38 -1.99 -13.95
C TRP A 89 -3.68 -1.60 -13.28
N PHE A 90 -4.67 -1.22 -14.07
CA PHE A 90 -6.02 -0.93 -13.61
C PHE A 90 -7.04 -1.63 -14.50
N ALA A 91 -8.16 -1.99 -13.90
CA ALA A 91 -9.31 -2.46 -14.66
C ALA A 91 -10.58 -1.70 -14.24
N LEU A 92 -11.44 -1.45 -15.22
CA LEU A 92 -12.76 -0.88 -15.00
C LEU A 92 -13.76 -2.02 -14.84
N PHE A 93 -14.34 -2.10 -13.65
CA PHE A 93 -15.37 -3.08 -13.28
C PHE A 93 -16.74 -2.43 -13.24
N GLY A 94 -17.80 -3.23 -13.43
CA GLY A 94 -19.19 -2.73 -13.32
C GLY A 94 -19.51 -2.29 -11.89
N SER A 95 -19.23 -3.18 -10.94
CA SER A 95 -19.45 -2.97 -9.51
C SER A 95 -18.54 -3.91 -8.71
N ALA A 96 -18.34 -3.61 -7.44
CA ALA A 96 -17.75 -4.56 -6.49
C ALA A 96 -18.87 -5.47 -5.94
N GLN A 97 -18.55 -6.73 -5.73
CA GLN A 97 -19.32 -7.60 -4.85
C GLN A 97 -18.77 -7.44 -3.42
N THR A 98 -19.67 -7.23 -2.47
CA THR A 98 -19.30 -7.21 -1.05
C THR A 98 -19.31 -8.63 -0.49
N ILE A 99 -18.24 -8.99 0.23
CA ILE A 99 -18.12 -10.25 0.97
C ILE A 99 -17.98 -9.87 2.44
N ALA A 100 -18.87 -10.39 3.30
CA ALA A 100 -18.79 -10.13 4.72
C ALA A 100 -17.41 -10.56 5.27
N ALA A 101 -16.79 -9.75 6.14
CA ALA A 101 -15.45 -10.01 6.66
C ALA A 101 -15.29 -11.42 7.24
N ALA A 102 -16.33 -11.93 7.91
CA ALA A 102 -16.37 -13.28 8.48
C ALA A 102 -16.43 -14.39 7.40
N GLU A 103 -16.89 -14.09 6.19
CA GLU A 103 -17.04 -15.06 5.10
C GLU A 103 -15.81 -15.14 4.18
N VAL A 104 -14.90 -14.16 4.26
CA VAL A 104 -13.68 -14.13 3.42
C VAL A 104 -12.85 -15.42 3.55
N PRO A 105 -12.63 -16.00 4.73
CA PRO A 105 -11.91 -17.27 4.84
C PRO A 105 -12.56 -18.41 4.07
N GLN A 106 -13.89 -18.50 4.10
CA GLN A 106 -14.65 -19.52 3.38
C GLN A 106 -14.60 -19.27 1.87
N TRP A 107 -14.70 -18.01 1.42
CA TRP A 107 -14.55 -17.63 0.01
C TRP A 107 -13.18 -18.04 -0.52
N LEU A 108 -12.10 -17.73 0.22
CA LEU A 108 -10.73 -18.13 -0.14
C LEU A 108 -10.58 -19.65 -0.25
N ALA A 109 -11.16 -20.40 0.70
CA ALA A 109 -11.14 -21.88 0.68
C ALA A 109 -11.85 -22.45 -0.55
N HIS A 110 -13.00 -21.90 -0.95
CA HIS A 110 -13.73 -22.31 -2.15
C HIS A 110 -13.03 -21.89 -3.45
N ARG A 111 -12.34 -20.75 -3.47
CA ARG A 111 -11.63 -20.25 -4.64
C ARG A 111 -10.32 -20.97 -4.87
N SER A 112 -9.70 -21.51 -3.84
CA SER A 112 -8.46 -22.27 -3.94
C SER A 112 -8.67 -23.61 -4.65
N HIS A 113 -7.83 -23.90 -5.65
CA HIS A 113 -7.93 -25.11 -6.46
C HIS A 113 -7.21 -26.32 -5.80
N SER A 114 -6.16 -26.08 -5.04
CA SER A 114 -5.32 -27.15 -4.50
C SER A 114 -5.23 -27.20 -2.97
N GLY A 115 -5.66 -26.16 -2.28
CA GLY A 115 -5.56 -26.02 -0.83
C GLY A 115 -4.14 -26.06 -0.25
N GLN A 116 -3.13 -26.22 -1.09
CA GLN A 116 -1.71 -26.32 -0.70
C GLN A 116 -0.90 -25.22 -1.40
N ALA A 117 -0.09 -24.53 -0.61
CA ALA A 117 0.89 -23.58 -1.10
C ALA A 117 2.07 -23.48 -0.15
N SER A 118 3.22 -23.12 -0.69
CA SER A 118 4.44 -22.88 0.09
C SER A 118 5.32 -21.83 -0.56
N ILE A 119 6.07 -21.09 0.28
CA ILE A 119 7.18 -20.26 -0.14
C ILE A 119 8.45 -20.96 0.32
N GLY A 120 9.43 -21.08 -0.58
CA GLY A 120 10.76 -21.59 -0.28
C GLY A 120 11.57 -20.57 0.53
N PRO A 121 12.86 -20.89 0.84
CA PRO A 121 13.77 -19.91 1.39
C PRO A 121 13.79 -18.63 0.55
N LEU A 122 13.89 -17.50 1.23
CA LEU A 122 13.96 -16.18 0.60
C LEU A 122 15.40 -15.68 0.61
N ASP A 123 15.94 -15.43 -0.57
CA ASP A 123 17.31 -14.94 -0.76
C ASP A 123 17.32 -13.43 -1.00
N PRO A 124 18.09 -12.65 -0.21
CA PRO A 124 18.27 -11.22 -0.45
C PRO A 124 18.87 -10.96 -1.83
N GLN A 125 18.28 -10.04 -2.59
CA GLN A 125 18.74 -9.66 -3.92
C GLN A 125 19.80 -8.54 -3.89
N ILE A 126 20.52 -8.45 -2.79
CA ILE A 126 21.63 -7.52 -2.56
C ILE A 126 22.68 -8.24 -1.71
N SER A 127 23.95 -8.06 -2.02
CA SER A 127 25.03 -8.55 -1.15
C SER A 127 25.15 -7.69 0.11
N THR A 128 25.63 -8.27 1.21
CA THR A 128 25.89 -7.54 2.46
C THR A 128 26.78 -6.32 2.24
N GLY A 129 27.85 -6.46 1.43
CA GLY A 129 28.76 -5.35 1.11
C GLY A 129 28.06 -4.21 0.35
N ALA A 130 27.22 -4.54 -0.64
CA ALA A 130 26.45 -3.54 -1.38
C ALA A 130 25.42 -2.83 -0.50
N TYR A 131 24.77 -3.57 0.41
CA TYR A 131 23.85 -3.00 1.39
C TYR A 131 24.56 -2.02 2.33
N LEU A 132 25.70 -2.40 2.91
CA LEU A 132 26.49 -1.55 3.81
C LEU A 132 26.97 -0.28 3.09
N ALA A 133 27.46 -0.41 1.86
CA ALA A 133 27.89 0.76 1.07
C ALA A 133 26.72 1.71 0.74
N ALA A 134 25.51 1.18 0.48
CA ALA A 134 24.33 2.00 0.29
C ALA A 134 23.90 2.68 1.60
N PHE A 135 23.97 1.97 2.72
CA PHE A 135 23.66 2.50 4.04
C PHE A 135 24.59 3.66 4.43
N GLU A 136 25.91 3.51 4.21
CA GLU A 136 26.89 4.57 4.47
C GLU A 136 26.59 5.83 3.66
N ARG A 137 26.31 5.71 2.35
CA ARG A 137 25.94 6.86 1.51
C ARG A 137 24.67 7.58 2.02
N LEU A 138 23.66 6.82 2.50
CA LEU A 138 22.47 7.42 3.08
C LEU A 138 22.79 8.15 4.40
N GLN A 139 23.65 7.58 5.24
CA GLN A 139 24.10 8.23 6.48
C GLN A 139 24.88 9.52 6.18
N GLU A 140 25.70 9.54 5.15
CA GLU A 140 26.40 10.76 4.70
C GLU A 140 25.43 11.83 4.23
N ALA A 141 24.43 11.48 3.40
CA ALA A 141 23.41 12.42 2.93
C ALA A 141 22.57 12.99 4.10
N ILE A 142 22.24 12.19 5.11
CA ILE A 142 21.57 12.66 6.34
C ILE A 142 22.46 13.64 7.12
N ARG A 143 23.77 13.32 7.29
CA ARG A 143 24.71 14.22 7.99
C ARG A 143 24.95 15.52 7.24
N ALA A 144 24.92 15.48 5.90
CA ALA A 144 25.06 16.66 5.05
C ALA A 144 23.78 17.54 5.05
N GLY A 145 22.66 17.01 5.51
CA GLY A 145 21.36 17.71 5.49
C GLY A 145 20.66 17.64 4.14
N ASP A 146 21.12 16.77 3.22
CA ASP A 146 20.50 16.59 1.91
C ASP A 146 19.14 15.88 2.02
N ILE A 147 19.01 14.98 3.01
CA ILE A 147 17.78 14.27 3.33
C ILE A 147 17.64 14.15 4.85
N TYR A 148 16.41 14.02 5.33
CA TYR A 148 16.11 13.83 6.76
C TYR A 148 16.01 12.36 7.13
N GLN A 149 15.44 11.55 6.25
CA GLN A 149 15.19 10.13 6.45
C GLN A 149 15.27 9.38 5.13
N ALA A 150 15.66 8.12 5.18
CA ALA A 150 15.55 7.19 4.08
C ALA A 150 15.16 5.81 4.59
N ASN A 151 14.35 5.10 3.80
CA ASN A 151 13.99 3.71 4.05
C ASN A 151 14.76 2.83 3.06
N LEU A 152 15.93 2.34 3.48
CA LEU A 152 16.74 1.46 2.62
C LEU A 152 16.09 0.10 2.51
N THR A 153 15.58 -0.19 1.32
CA THR A 153 14.88 -1.44 1.02
C THR A 153 15.63 -2.29 0.01
N PHE A 154 15.39 -3.58 0.05
CA PHE A 154 15.86 -4.53 -0.95
C PHE A 154 14.84 -5.66 -1.11
N ARG A 155 14.88 -6.33 -2.26
CA ARG A 155 13.99 -7.44 -2.57
C ARG A 155 14.54 -8.75 -2.01
N LEU A 156 13.61 -9.61 -1.58
CA LEU A 156 13.85 -11.01 -1.34
C LEU A 156 13.23 -11.81 -2.49
N ALA A 157 13.94 -12.80 -3.00
CA ALA A 157 13.42 -13.70 -4.01
C ALA A 157 13.39 -15.14 -3.50
N GLY A 158 12.40 -15.90 -3.92
CA GLY A 158 12.25 -17.30 -3.55
C GLY A 158 11.23 -18.01 -4.44
N ALA A 159 11.25 -19.33 -4.41
CA ALA A 159 10.29 -20.13 -5.15
C ALA A 159 8.94 -20.19 -4.41
N ALA A 160 7.87 -19.78 -5.06
CA ALA A 160 6.51 -20.06 -4.63
C ALA A 160 5.98 -21.30 -5.36
N ARG A 161 5.25 -22.16 -4.67
CA ARG A 161 4.64 -23.37 -5.22
C ARG A 161 3.19 -23.50 -4.75
N GLY A 162 2.36 -24.08 -5.59
CA GLY A 162 0.95 -24.31 -5.29
C GLY A 162 0.07 -23.14 -5.72
N ASP A 163 -1.06 -23.00 -5.06
CA ASP A 163 -2.09 -22.02 -5.40
C ASP A 163 -1.87 -20.69 -4.67
N PRO A 164 -1.75 -19.55 -5.38
CA PRO A 164 -1.60 -18.24 -4.77
C PRO A 164 -2.76 -17.85 -3.85
N VAL A 165 -3.99 -18.30 -4.14
CA VAL A 165 -5.15 -18.08 -3.25
C VAL A 165 -4.97 -18.81 -1.93
N ALA A 166 -4.51 -20.08 -1.97
CA ALA A 166 -4.20 -20.84 -0.76
C ALA A 166 -3.04 -20.20 0.03
N LEU A 167 -2.05 -19.64 -0.66
CA LEU A 167 -0.94 -18.93 -0.02
C LEU A 167 -1.43 -17.67 0.71
N TYR A 168 -2.29 -16.88 0.05
CA TYR A 168 -2.91 -15.72 0.68
C TYR A 168 -3.71 -16.13 1.92
N ALA A 169 -4.55 -17.16 1.80
CA ALA A 169 -5.36 -17.67 2.90
C ALA A 169 -4.52 -18.13 4.10
N ALA A 170 -3.36 -18.75 3.84
CA ALA A 170 -2.44 -19.23 4.89
C ALA A 170 -1.73 -18.09 5.64
N ILE A 171 -1.36 -17.02 4.95
CA ILE A 171 -0.64 -15.87 5.54
C ILE A 171 -1.61 -14.90 6.24
N ARG A 172 -2.81 -14.72 5.70
CA ARG A 172 -3.83 -13.76 6.14
C ARG A 172 -4.06 -13.71 7.65
N PRO A 173 -4.26 -14.84 8.37
CA PRO A 173 -4.53 -14.83 9.81
C PRO A 173 -3.36 -14.36 10.66
N ALA A 174 -2.12 -14.58 10.21
CA ALA A 174 -0.92 -14.11 10.89
C ALA A 174 -0.63 -12.63 10.60
N ALA A 175 -0.89 -12.18 9.38
CA ALA A 175 -0.67 -10.80 8.98
C ALA A 175 -1.67 -9.82 9.61
N GLN A 176 -2.94 -10.20 9.74
CA GLN A 176 -4.04 -9.37 10.26
C GLN A 176 -4.03 -7.94 9.70
N ALA A 177 -3.73 -7.82 8.42
CA ALA A 177 -3.56 -6.54 7.74
C ALA A 177 -4.92 -5.87 7.49
N GLY A 178 -5.03 -4.58 7.82
CA GLY A 178 -6.27 -3.80 7.59
C GLY A 178 -6.46 -3.37 6.13
N TYR A 179 -5.40 -3.44 5.32
CA TYR A 179 -5.42 -3.09 3.89
C TYR A 179 -4.80 -4.21 3.07
N GLY A 180 -5.42 -5.38 3.16
CA GLY A 180 -5.04 -6.56 2.39
C GLY A 180 -5.52 -6.50 0.95
N GLY A 181 -4.86 -7.26 0.09
CA GLY A 181 -5.28 -7.40 -1.30
C GLY A 181 -4.75 -8.65 -1.95
N LEU A 182 -5.60 -9.31 -2.71
CA LEU A 182 -5.25 -10.41 -3.60
C LEU A 182 -5.61 -10.00 -5.02
N VAL A 183 -4.61 -9.82 -5.86
CA VAL A 183 -4.78 -9.37 -7.24
C VAL A 183 -4.25 -10.42 -8.20
N PHE A 184 -5.05 -10.78 -9.19
CA PHE A 184 -4.61 -11.47 -10.38
C PHE A 184 -4.85 -10.57 -11.59
N ASP A 185 -3.79 -10.15 -12.27
CA ASP A 185 -3.86 -9.23 -13.41
C ASP A 185 -4.01 -9.93 -14.78
N GLY A 186 -4.18 -11.26 -14.75
CA GLY A 186 -4.20 -12.12 -15.94
C GLY A 186 -2.84 -12.81 -16.20
N SER A 187 -1.77 -12.36 -15.54
CA SER A 187 -0.41 -12.89 -15.69
C SER A 187 0.33 -13.02 -14.38
N HIS A 188 0.13 -12.09 -13.46
CA HIS A 188 0.85 -11.98 -12.19
C HIS A 188 -0.12 -12.03 -11.01
N TRP A 189 0.40 -12.53 -9.90
CA TRP A 189 -0.29 -12.52 -8.61
C TRP A 189 0.40 -11.54 -7.67
N LEU A 190 -0.39 -10.64 -7.08
CA LEU A 190 0.06 -9.76 -6.02
C LEU A 190 -0.72 -10.10 -4.76
N LEU A 191 0.00 -10.44 -3.69
CA LEU A 191 -0.53 -10.77 -2.38
C LEU A 191 -0.06 -9.66 -1.43
N SER A 192 -0.95 -8.72 -1.12
CA SER A 192 -0.65 -7.56 -0.27
C SER A 192 -1.16 -7.79 1.15
N PHE A 193 -0.33 -7.46 2.13
CA PHE A 193 -0.64 -7.52 3.56
C PHE A 193 -0.23 -6.21 4.22
N SER A 194 -0.80 -5.08 3.75
CA SER A 194 -0.43 -3.75 4.23
C SER A 194 -1.16 -3.37 5.52
N PRO A 195 -0.46 -2.88 6.53
CA PRO A 195 -1.08 -2.29 7.72
C PRO A 195 -1.47 -0.81 7.52
N GLU A 196 -0.97 -0.17 6.45
CA GLU A 196 -1.00 1.28 6.30
C GLU A 196 -1.93 1.73 5.17
N LEU A 197 -2.72 2.77 5.45
CA LEU A 197 -3.54 3.46 4.47
C LEU A 197 -2.66 4.44 3.67
N PHE A 198 -2.61 4.28 2.36
CA PHE A 198 -1.98 5.27 1.48
C PHE A 198 -2.79 6.58 1.53
N PHE A 199 -3.99 6.58 0.99
CA PHE A 199 -4.98 7.64 1.20
C PHE A 199 -6.40 7.10 1.00
N ALA A 200 -7.40 7.86 1.46
CA ALA A 200 -8.81 7.59 1.18
C ALA A 200 -9.52 8.88 0.82
N CYS A 201 -10.45 8.79 -0.14
CA CYS A 201 -11.33 9.88 -0.52
C CYS A 201 -12.80 9.44 -0.41
N ALA A 202 -13.63 10.29 0.19
CA ALA A 202 -15.09 10.16 0.21
C ALA A 202 -15.70 11.46 -0.34
N GLY A 203 -16.13 11.43 -1.60
CA GLY A 203 -16.43 12.66 -2.32
C GLY A 203 -15.17 13.52 -2.43
N ARG A 204 -15.23 14.74 -1.88
CA ARG A 204 -14.10 15.66 -1.84
C ARG A 204 -13.26 15.55 -0.55
N ALA A 205 -13.74 14.84 0.46
CA ALA A 205 -12.98 14.67 1.70
C ALA A 205 -11.86 13.64 1.50
N ALA A 206 -10.61 14.08 1.59
CA ALA A 206 -9.41 13.26 1.53
C ALA A 206 -8.83 13.02 2.93
N LYS A 207 -8.26 11.84 3.15
CA LYS A 207 -7.59 11.44 4.39
C LYS A 207 -6.32 10.66 4.08
N VAL A 208 -5.24 10.99 4.76
CA VAL A 208 -4.01 10.18 4.84
C VAL A 208 -3.71 9.86 6.29
N LYS A 209 -3.06 8.72 6.55
CA LYS A 209 -2.78 8.25 7.90
C LYS A 209 -1.34 7.71 7.99
N PRO A 210 -0.35 8.61 8.03
CA PRO A 210 1.05 8.20 8.13
C PRO A 210 1.34 7.51 9.46
N MET A 211 2.23 6.50 9.41
CA MET A 211 2.65 5.68 10.54
C MET A 211 4.17 5.76 10.69
N LYS A 212 4.67 6.20 11.84
CA LYS A 212 6.10 6.18 12.20
C LYS A 212 6.25 5.86 13.68
N GLY A 213 7.23 5.03 13.99
CA GLY A 213 7.43 4.52 15.33
C GLY A 213 6.64 3.25 15.60
N THR A 214 7.36 2.19 15.99
CA THR A 214 6.79 0.86 16.24
C THR A 214 7.38 0.27 17.51
N ARG A 215 6.55 -0.39 18.30
CA ARG A 215 6.97 -1.27 19.40
C ARG A 215 6.25 -2.61 19.28
N PRO A 216 6.89 -3.71 19.68
CA PRO A 216 6.20 -5.01 19.77
C PRO A 216 5.10 -4.96 20.82
N ARG A 217 4.19 -5.94 20.78
CA ARG A 217 3.25 -6.18 21.86
C ARG A 217 3.96 -6.79 23.06
N GLY A 218 3.52 -6.43 24.26
CA GLY A 218 4.00 -7.01 25.51
C GLY A 218 3.49 -8.43 25.72
N ARG A 219 4.23 -9.22 26.49
CA ARG A 219 3.83 -10.58 26.89
C ARG A 219 2.88 -10.56 28.08
N THR A 220 2.91 -9.49 28.88
CA THR A 220 1.97 -9.20 29.97
C THR A 220 1.29 -7.88 29.71
N ILE A 221 0.19 -7.61 30.40
CA ILE A 221 -0.53 -6.33 30.30
C ILE A 221 0.37 -5.16 30.72
N GLU A 222 1.15 -5.33 31.79
CA GLU A 222 2.06 -4.31 32.31
C GLU A 222 3.17 -3.99 31.31
N GLU A 223 3.76 -5.02 30.69
CA GLU A 223 4.77 -4.86 29.63
C GLU A 223 4.17 -4.17 28.41
N ASP A 224 2.95 -4.56 27.99
CA ASP A 224 2.25 -4.00 26.82
C ASP A 224 1.96 -2.50 27.00
N VAL A 225 1.43 -2.13 28.16
CA VAL A 225 1.19 -0.72 28.53
C VAL A 225 2.51 0.05 28.62
N GLY A 226 3.56 -0.58 29.16
CA GLY A 226 4.90 0.01 29.22
C GLY A 226 5.47 0.32 27.83
N LEU A 227 5.39 -0.62 26.89
CA LEU A 227 5.87 -0.44 25.51
C LEU A 227 5.08 0.63 24.74
N ALA A 228 3.75 0.67 24.91
CA ALA A 228 2.93 1.73 24.34
C ALA A 228 3.30 3.11 24.94
N GLY A 229 3.54 3.17 26.25
CA GLY A 229 4.00 4.39 26.94
C GLY A 229 5.39 4.83 26.50
N GLU A 230 6.33 3.90 26.31
CA GLU A 230 7.67 4.17 25.77
C GLU A 230 7.57 4.81 24.37
N LEU A 231 6.75 4.21 23.48
CA LEU A 231 6.52 4.76 22.16
C LEU A 231 5.92 6.17 22.23
N ALA A 232 4.89 6.36 23.07
CA ALA A 232 4.26 7.66 23.27
C ALA A 232 5.23 8.71 23.86
N GLY A 233 6.23 8.29 24.63
CA GLY A 233 7.29 9.14 25.20
C GLY A 233 8.45 9.43 24.25
N SER A 234 8.61 8.66 23.17
CA SER A 234 9.77 8.72 22.29
C SER A 234 9.88 10.04 21.52
N VAL A 235 10.89 10.85 21.85
CA VAL A 235 11.18 12.11 21.15
C VAL A 235 11.55 11.86 19.70
N LYS A 236 12.33 10.80 19.41
CA LYS A 236 12.73 10.42 18.06
C LYS A 236 11.52 10.06 17.21
N ASP A 237 10.68 9.13 17.69
CA ASP A 237 9.52 8.64 16.90
C ASP A 237 8.51 9.78 16.66
N LYS A 238 8.31 10.68 17.64
CA LYS A 238 7.50 11.89 17.46
C LYS A 238 8.05 12.83 16.39
N ALA A 239 9.37 13.07 16.38
CA ALA A 239 10.00 13.94 15.39
C ALA A 239 9.89 13.35 13.98
N GLU A 240 10.10 12.03 13.82
CA GLU A 240 9.92 11.33 12.55
C GLU A 240 8.47 11.37 12.07
N ASN A 241 7.51 11.15 12.97
CA ASN A 241 6.08 11.23 12.64
C ASN A 241 5.67 12.65 12.22
N LEU A 242 6.10 13.67 12.96
CA LEU A 242 5.79 15.07 12.66
C LEU A 242 6.34 15.50 11.29
N MET A 243 7.54 15.04 10.93
CA MET A 243 8.14 15.32 9.62
C MET A 243 7.30 14.74 8.48
N ILE A 244 6.80 13.51 8.62
CA ILE A 244 5.93 12.90 7.60
C ILE A 244 4.55 13.56 7.56
N VAL A 245 4.02 13.97 8.71
CA VAL A 245 2.78 14.76 8.77
C VAL A 245 2.93 16.06 7.96
N ASP A 246 4.06 16.76 8.10
CA ASP A 246 4.30 18.01 7.35
C ASP A 246 4.43 17.75 5.85
N LEU A 247 5.10 16.67 5.45
CA LEU A 247 5.15 16.22 4.06
C LEU A 247 3.74 15.95 3.51
N MET A 248 2.93 15.17 4.22
CA MET A 248 1.56 14.84 3.80
C MET A 248 0.65 16.09 3.72
N ARG A 249 0.83 17.04 4.63
CA ARG A 249 0.14 18.34 4.57
C ARG A 249 0.51 19.10 3.31
N ASN A 250 1.80 19.15 2.99
CA ASN A 250 2.30 19.82 1.80
C ASN A 250 1.72 19.15 0.52
N ASP A 251 1.76 17.84 0.43
CA ASP A 251 1.26 17.11 -0.73
C ASP A 251 -0.25 17.30 -0.91
N LEU A 252 -1.04 17.12 0.14
CA LEU A 252 -2.49 17.37 0.08
C LEU A 252 -2.82 18.83 -0.26
N SER A 253 -2.01 19.81 0.18
CA SER A 253 -2.27 21.22 -0.09
C SER A 253 -2.21 21.59 -1.58
N ARG A 254 -1.56 20.77 -2.41
CA ARG A 254 -1.47 20.96 -3.86
C ARG A 254 -2.81 20.74 -4.58
N VAL A 255 -3.68 19.90 -3.99
CA VAL A 255 -4.96 19.50 -4.57
C VAL A 255 -6.16 19.88 -3.69
N ALA A 256 -5.92 20.37 -2.49
CA ALA A 256 -6.95 20.77 -1.53
C ALA A 256 -7.36 22.24 -1.65
N GLU A 257 -8.56 22.54 -1.18
CA GLU A 257 -8.99 23.93 -0.95
C GLU A 257 -8.07 24.62 0.06
N ALA A 258 -7.76 25.87 -0.19
CA ALA A 258 -6.91 26.67 0.69
C ALA A 258 -7.50 26.72 2.12
N GLY A 259 -6.67 26.37 3.11
CA GLY A 259 -7.06 26.37 4.54
C GLY A 259 -7.88 25.13 4.98
N SER A 260 -8.14 24.17 4.09
CA SER A 260 -8.88 22.95 4.45
C SER A 260 -8.01 21.84 5.05
N VAL A 261 -6.69 21.89 4.81
CA VAL A 261 -5.76 20.86 5.32
C VAL A 261 -5.60 21.01 6.84
N ARG A 262 -5.95 19.95 7.57
CA ARG A 262 -5.87 19.90 9.04
C ARG A 262 -5.31 18.58 9.53
N VAL A 263 -4.64 18.62 10.67
CA VAL A 263 -4.13 17.43 11.35
C VAL A 263 -5.10 17.08 12.47
N GLU A 264 -5.53 15.84 12.50
CA GLU A 264 -6.31 15.23 13.57
C GLU A 264 -5.44 14.14 14.21
N ASP A 265 -5.63 13.83 15.48
CA ASP A 265 -4.96 12.75 16.21
C ASP A 265 -3.43 12.72 16.01
N LEU A 266 -2.77 13.87 16.19
CA LEU A 266 -1.32 13.96 16.07
C LEU A 266 -0.61 13.04 17.06
N VAL A 267 0.28 12.15 16.57
CA VAL A 267 1.10 11.21 17.34
C VAL A 267 0.30 10.28 18.27
N ALA A 268 -0.89 9.87 17.86
CA ALA A 268 -1.70 8.88 18.56
C ALA A 268 -1.03 7.49 18.55
N ILE A 269 -1.22 6.71 19.62
CA ILE A 269 -0.77 5.32 19.66
C ILE A 269 -1.95 4.40 19.33
N GLU A 270 -1.79 3.61 18.28
CA GLU A 270 -2.73 2.53 17.93
C GLU A 270 -2.09 1.19 18.23
N SER A 271 -2.86 0.32 18.89
CA SER A 271 -2.43 -1.04 19.22
C SER A 271 -3.04 -2.00 18.20
N TYR A 272 -2.16 -2.69 17.48
CA TYR A 272 -2.50 -3.77 16.56
C TYR A 272 -2.18 -5.11 17.22
N PRO A 273 -2.63 -6.25 16.67
CA PRO A 273 -2.37 -7.56 17.27
C PRO A 273 -0.90 -7.88 17.50
N THR A 274 -0.01 -7.40 16.61
CA THR A 274 1.42 -7.71 16.64
C THR A 274 2.29 -6.57 17.11
N VAL A 275 1.81 -5.32 17.04
CA VAL A 275 2.60 -4.13 17.31
C VAL A 275 1.76 -2.97 17.87
N HIS A 276 2.42 -2.02 18.56
CA HIS A 276 1.95 -0.66 18.76
C HIS A 276 2.54 0.24 17.68
N GLN A 277 1.74 1.12 17.09
CA GLN A 277 2.16 2.06 16.05
C GLN A 277 1.83 3.50 16.48
N MET A 278 2.75 4.42 16.20
CA MET A 278 2.48 5.85 16.31
C MET A 278 1.93 6.35 14.98
N VAL A 279 0.72 6.87 15.00
CA VAL A 279 -0.01 7.32 13.81
C VAL A 279 -0.44 8.77 13.94
N SER A 280 -0.62 9.42 12.80
CA SER A 280 -1.29 10.71 12.73
C SER A 280 -2.30 10.70 11.59
N THR A 281 -3.31 11.56 11.67
CA THR A 281 -4.33 11.67 10.63
C THR A 281 -4.30 13.08 10.04
N VAL A 282 -4.15 13.19 8.72
CA VAL A 282 -4.28 14.45 8.00
C VAL A 282 -5.50 14.37 7.10
N ARG A 283 -6.34 15.39 7.14
CA ARG A 283 -7.54 15.51 6.31
C ARG A 283 -7.49 16.79 5.49
N ALA A 284 -8.16 16.75 4.36
CA ALA A 284 -8.32 17.90 3.48
C ALA A 284 -9.64 17.80 2.71
N GLU A 285 -10.14 18.94 2.26
CA GLU A 285 -11.21 19.05 1.28
C GLU A 285 -10.59 19.29 -0.10
N LEU A 286 -10.79 18.42 -1.07
CA LEU A 286 -10.24 18.59 -2.42
C LEU A 286 -10.90 19.78 -3.13
N GLN A 287 -10.17 20.45 -4.00
CA GLN A 287 -10.70 21.50 -4.86
C GLN A 287 -11.85 20.97 -5.74
N PRO A 288 -12.81 21.82 -6.16
CA PRO A 288 -13.83 21.43 -7.11
C PRO A 288 -13.23 20.82 -8.38
N GLY A 289 -13.77 19.68 -8.80
CA GLY A 289 -13.29 18.95 -9.98
C GLY A 289 -12.11 18.00 -9.73
N LYS A 290 -11.47 18.06 -8.55
CA LYS A 290 -10.43 17.13 -8.13
C LYS A 290 -11.01 15.87 -7.50
N GLY A 291 -10.33 14.75 -7.66
CA GLY A 291 -10.72 13.44 -7.13
C GLY A 291 -9.52 12.59 -6.72
N ALA A 292 -9.77 11.32 -6.46
CA ALA A 292 -8.74 10.39 -5.99
C ALA A 292 -7.56 10.23 -6.96
N MET A 293 -7.74 10.45 -8.26
CA MET A 293 -6.66 10.36 -9.25
C MET A 293 -5.76 11.60 -9.28
N ASP A 294 -6.15 12.67 -8.59
CA ASP A 294 -5.36 13.90 -8.48
C ASP A 294 -4.52 13.94 -7.19
N VAL A 295 -4.86 13.09 -6.20
CA VAL A 295 -4.13 12.91 -4.92
C VAL A 295 -2.91 12.04 -5.10
#